data_1c4307a5fae45acc1351130a9b8f0938
#
_entry.id   1c4307a5fae45acc1351130a9b8f0938
#
_cell.length_a   1.000
_cell.length_b   1.000
_cell.length_c   1.000
_cell.angle_alpha   90.00
_cell.angle_beta   90.00
_cell.angle_gamma   90.00
#
_symmetry.space_group_name_H-M   'P 1'
#
loop_
_entity.id
_entity.type
_entity.pdbx_description
1 polymer ?
#
loop_
_entity_poly.entity_id
_entity_poly.type
_entity_poly.pdbx_seq_one_letter_code
_entity_poly.pdbx_strand_id
1 'polypeptide(L)'
;MVTPGIPEALSLLFNPSMSNPAAKPSAESATRERYAAAAKAPEAALCCPVDYDPQYLKIIPAEVIEKDYGCGDPSRYLQPGETVLDLGSGTGKICFIASQVVGAEGKVIGVDMTDDMLEVARRNAPIVAERIGFANVEFHKGRIQDLALDLEILDAALKKAPIKDAASFLAAEALADDLRVKHPLVASDSVDVVVSNCVLNLVDPQHKRRLFEEIFRVLKNGGRAVISDIVSDEEIPMDLQKDPVLWSGCISGAFTEDGFLQAFQEAGFYGIEILKRDAAPWQTVEGIEFRSVTVQAWKGKEGPCFERNQAVIYKGPFLKVLDDDGHAMERGKRYAVCGKTFQLYNKAPYQNFFEFIGPRREVPADTTVPFDCATTRLRHPKETKGHDYHVTIAASNCCDSGAGADCC
;
A
#
# COMPACT_ATOMS: atom_id res chain seq x y z
N MET A 1 22.26 11.14 59.80
CA MET A 1 22.00 10.87 58.40
C MET A 1 20.55 11.14 58.13
N VAL A 2 20.26 12.29 57.50
CA VAL A 2 18.89 12.74 57.20
C VAL A 2 18.56 12.17 55.81
N THR A 3 17.53 11.30 55.71
CA THR A 3 16.97 10.87 54.43
C THR A 3 16.26 12.01 53.77
N PRO A 4 16.47 12.32 52.49
CA PRO A 4 15.73 13.39 51.82
C PRO A 4 14.28 12.91 51.61
N GLY A 5 13.35 13.67 52.18
CA GLY A 5 11.90 13.51 51.99
C GLY A 5 11.50 13.80 50.55
N ILE A 6 10.58 12.97 50.04
CA ILE A 6 9.93 13.15 48.75
C ILE A 6 9.19 14.49 48.74
N PRO A 7 9.31 15.33 47.70
CA PRO A 7 8.58 16.62 47.65
C PRO A 7 7.07 16.41 47.72
N GLU A 8 6.38 17.23 48.52
CA GLU A 8 4.93 17.19 48.78
C GLU A 8 4.06 17.20 47.49
N ALA A 9 4.60 17.73 46.40
CA ALA A 9 3.94 17.76 45.09
C ALA A 9 3.74 16.37 44.43
N LEU A 10 4.55 15.35 44.81
CA LEU A 10 4.39 13.99 44.31
C LEU A 10 3.37 13.16 45.10
N SER A 11 3.08 13.57 46.33
CA SER A 11 2.12 12.85 47.19
C SER A 11 0.66 13.03 46.75
N LEU A 12 0.36 14.08 45.99
CA LEU A 12 -0.97 14.31 45.42
C LEU A 12 -1.32 13.42 44.22
N LEU A 13 -0.31 12.79 43.63
CA LEU A 13 -0.52 11.85 42.49
C LEU A 13 -0.92 10.44 42.92
N PHE A 14 -0.83 10.11 44.23
CA PHE A 14 -1.14 8.81 44.79
C PHE A 14 -2.28 8.84 45.83
N ASN A 15 -3.32 9.63 45.60
CA ASN A 15 -4.48 9.62 46.48
C ASN A 15 -5.44 8.50 46.07
N PRO A 16 -5.57 7.37 46.80
CA PRO A 16 -6.34 6.19 46.39
C PRO A 16 -7.87 6.36 46.43
N SER A 17 -8.37 7.57 46.76
CA SER A 17 -9.80 7.83 46.84
C SER A 17 -10.41 8.61 45.64
N MET A 18 -9.61 8.95 44.64
CA MET A 18 -10.14 9.38 43.35
C MET A 18 -10.33 8.12 42.48
N SER A 19 -11.56 7.61 42.40
CA SER A 19 -11.96 6.70 41.33
C SER A 19 -11.70 7.44 39.99
N ASN A 20 -10.51 7.22 39.43
CA ASN A 20 -10.21 7.66 38.08
C ASN A 20 -11.26 6.96 37.19
N PRO A 21 -12.11 7.67 36.45
CA PRO A 21 -12.94 7.02 35.47
C PRO A 21 -11.96 6.19 34.60
N ALA A 22 -12.16 4.87 34.50
CA ALA A 22 -11.26 3.97 33.83
C ALA A 22 -10.82 4.62 32.51
N ALA A 23 -9.52 4.85 32.35
CA ALA A 23 -9.01 5.48 31.13
C ALA A 23 -9.58 4.69 29.95
N LYS A 24 -10.26 5.38 29.04
CA LYS A 24 -10.79 4.71 27.83
C LYS A 24 -9.62 3.96 27.17
N PRO A 25 -9.81 2.70 26.77
CA PRO A 25 -8.76 1.95 26.10
C PRO A 25 -8.25 2.73 24.88
N SER A 26 -6.96 2.66 24.60
CA SER A 26 -6.43 3.27 23.37
C SER A 26 -7.10 2.64 22.15
N ALA A 27 -7.14 3.36 21.02
CA ALA A 27 -7.70 2.87 19.78
C ALA A 27 -7.12 1.49 19.42
N GLU A 28 -5.81 1.30 19.57
CA GLU A 28 -5.11 0.02 19.34
C GLU A 28 -5.58 -1.09 20.30
N SER A 29 -5.77 -0.78 21.60
CA SER A 29 -6.28 -1.76 22.56
C SER A 29 -7.70 -2.20 22.24
N ALA A 30 -8.59 -1.24 21.94
CA ALA A 30 -9.97 -1.52 21.57
C ALA A 30 -10.05 -2.39 20.29
N THR A 31 -9.25 -2.06 19.29
CA THR A 31 -9.13 -2.85 18.05
C THR A 31 -8.67 -4.27 18.36
N ARG A 32 -7.57 -4.43 19.09
CA ARG A 32 -7.01 -5.75 19.43
C ARG A 32 -8.02 -6.62 20.19
N GLU A 33 -8.71 -6.06 21.19
CA GLU A 33 -9.71 -6.77 21.97
C GLU A 33 -10.91 -7.23 21.11
N ARG A 34 -11.41 -6.35 20.26
CA ARG A 34 -12.53 -6.64 19.38
C ARG A 34 -12.21 -7.73 18.36
N TYR A 35 -11.05 -7.62 17.68
CA TYR A 35 -10.64 -8.61 16.68
C TYR A 35 -10.22 -9.95 17.32
N ALA A 36 -9.66 -9.94 18.52
CA ALA A 36 -9.43 -11.17 19.28
C ALA A 36 -10.74 -11.91 19.64
N ALA A 37 -11.80 -11.17 19.96
CA ALA A 37 -13.12 -11.76 20.16
C ALA A 37 -13.74 -12.25 18.84
N ALA A 38 -13.59 -11.48 17.75
CA ALA A 38 -14.07 -11.82 16.42
C ALA A 38 -13.35 -13.04 15.80
N ALA A 39 -12.12 -13.33 16.20
CA ALA A 39 -11.42 -14.58 15.85
C ALA A 39 -12.06 -15.82 16.46
N LYS A 40 -12.78 -15.66 17.59
CA LYS A 40 -13.45 -16.77 18.30
C LYS A 40 -14.89 -16.98 17.82
N ALA A 41 -15.60 -15.88 17.57
CA ALA A 41 -16.99 -15.90 17.10
C ALA A 41 -17.21 -14.82 16.02
N PRO A 42 -17.86 -15.14 14.88
CA PRO A 42 -18.12 -14.17 13.82
C PRO A 42 -18.87 -12.93 14.30
N GLU A 43 -18.44 -11.74 13.88
CA GLU A 43 -19.05 -10.46 14.21
C GLU A 43 -19.61 -9.78 12.95
N ALA A 44 -20.93 -9.88 12.76
CA ALA A 44 -21.60 -9.37 11.56
C ALA A 44 -21.45 -7.85 11.34
N ALA A 45 -21.25 -7.08 12.41
CA ALA A 45 -21.06 -5.63 12.33
C ALA A 45 -19.72 -5.19 11.67
N LEU A 46 -18.77 -6.12 11.51
CA LEU A 46 -17.51 -5.88 10.82
C LEU A 46 -17.53 -6.32 9.35
N CYS A 47 -18.63 -6.92 8.86
CA CYS A 47 -18.69 -7.47 7.52
C CYS A 47 -19.22 -6.45 6.52
N CYS A 48 -18.40 -6.09 5.52
CA CYS A 48 -18.89 -5.48 4.29
C CYS A 48 -19.18 -6.59 3.26
N PRO A 49 -20.26 -6.50 2.47
CA PRO A 49 -20.49 -7.42 1.36
C PRO A 49 -19.39 -7.26 0.31
N VAL A 50 -18.58 -8.30 0.09
CA VAL A 50 -17.54 -8.33 -0.92
C VAL A 50 -17.75 -9.52 -1.85
N ASP A 51 -17.70 -9.24 -3.15
CA ASP A 51 -17.80 -10.25 -4.20
C ASP A 51 -16.41 -10.79 -4.55
N TYR A 52 -15.97 -11.82 -3.84
CA TYR A 52 -14.75 -12.57 -4.14
C TYR A 52 -15.00 -13.62 -5.23
N ASP A 53 -13.98 -13.96 -6.01
CA ASP A 53 -14.10 -15.05 -6.99
C ASP A 53 -14.30 -16.39 -6.26
N PRO A 54 -15.47 -17.06 -6.50
CA PRO A 54 -15.80 -18.29 -5.82
C PRO A 54 -14.81 -19.44 -6.05
N GLN A 55 -14.02 -19.40 -7.12
CA GLN A 55 -13.04 -20.46 -7.40
C GLN A 55 -11.96 -20.50 -6.32
N TYR A 56 -11.49 -19.36 -5.83
CA TYR A 56 -10.49 -19.28 -4.78
C TYR A 56 -11.04 -19.62 -3.41
N LEU A 57 -12.31 -19.26 -3.13
CA LEU A 57 -12.95 -19.54 -1.86
C LEU A 57 -13.15 -21.03 -1.59
N LYS A 58 -13.35 -21.85 -2.62
CA LYS A 58 -13.55 -23.32 -2.48
C LYS A 58 -12.37 -24.03 -1.80
N ILE A 59 -11.19 -23.47 -1.92
CA ILE A 59 -9.95 -24.04 -1.35
C ILE A 59 -9.82 -23.66 0.13
N ILE A 60 -10.33 -22.50 0.51
CA ILE A 60 -10.16 -21.92 1.86
C ILE A 60 -11.11 -22.59 2.85
N PRO A 61 -10.63 -23.01 4.04
CA PRO A 61 -11.51 -23.54 5.09
C PRO A 61 -12.59 -22.54 5.51
N ALA A 62 -13.79 -23.03 5.78
CA ALA A 62 -14.95 -22.20 6.15
C ALA A 62 -14.67 -21.28 7.35
N GLU A 63 -13.95 -21.78 8.34
CA GLU A 63 -13.56 -21.01 9.52
C GLU A 63 -12.81 -19.70 9.17
N VAL A 64 -11.95 -19.71 8.16
CA VAL A 64 -11.23 -18.53 7.69
C VAL A 64 -12.18 -17.53 7.03
N ILE A 65 -13.10 -18.04 6.20
CA ILE A 65 -14.07 -17.20 5.48
C ILE A 65 -15.04 -16.51 6.44
N GLU A 66 -15.53 -17.26 7.44
CA GLU A 66 -16.54 -16.80 8.41
C GLU A 66 -16.00 -15.75 9.39
N LYS A 67 -14.68 -15.72 9.62
CA LYS A 67 -14.01 -14.84 10.60
C LYS A 67 -13.13 -13.79 9.94
N ASP A 68 -13.33 -13.51 8.67
CA ASP A 68 -12.61 -12.48 7.95
C ASP A 68 -13.47 -11.24 7.73
N TYR A 69 -12.87 -10.08 7.93
CA TYR A 69 -13.53 -8.78 7.95
C TYR A 69 -12.82 -7.83 6.98
N GLY A 70 -13.42 -7.63 5.80
CA GLY A 70 -12.88 -6.79 4.76
C GLY A 70 -13.95 -6.03 4.01
N CYS A 71 -13.56 -4.98 3.28
CA CYS A 71 -14.49 -4.12 2.53
C CYS A 71 -14.22 -4.13 1.02
N GLY A 72 -13.18 -4.83 0.56
CA GLY A 72 -12.82 -4.94 -0.85
C GLY A 72 -12.08 -6.24 -1.17
N ASP A 73 -11.67 -6.37 -2.42
CA ASP A 73 -10.87 -7.51 -2.89
C ASP A 73 -9.61 -7.01 -3.62
N PRO A 74 -8.55 -6.66 -2.89
CA PRO A 74 -7.30 -6.23 -3.50
C PRO A 74 -6.56 -7.36 -4.23
N SER A 75 -6.91 -8.62 -3.96
CA SER A 75 -6.27 -9.79 -4.57
C SER A 75 -6.53 -9.91 -6.08
N ARG A 76 -7.61 -9.27 -6.59
CA ARG A 76 -7.93 -9.21 -8.04
C ARG A 76 -6.85 -8.56 -8.89
N TYR A 77 -5.99 -7.77 -8.28
CA TYR A 77 -4.96 -6.97 -8.96
C TYR A 77 -3.56 -7.58 -8.84
N LEU A 78 -3.46 -8.79 -8.30
CA LEU A 78 -2.21 -9.53 -8.19
C LEU A 78 -1.86 -10.25 -9.50
N GLN A 79 -0.56 -10.54 -9.66
CA GLN A 79 -0.04 -11.21 -10.84
C GLN A 79 0.71 -12.50 -10.46
N PRO A 80 0.76 -13.51 -11.33
CA PRO A 80 1.55 -14.71 -11.09
C PRO A 80 3.03 -14.40 -10.82
N GLY A 81 3.63 -15.10 -9.84
CA GLY A 81 5.04 -14.98 -9.49
C GLY A 81 5.39 -13.84 -8.54
N GLU A 82 4.44 -12.99 -8.15
CA GLU A 82 4.71 -11.86 -7.26
C GLU A 82 4.97 -12.28 -5.81
N THR A 83 5.81 -11.49 -5.12
CA THR A 83 5.93 -11.49 -3.66
C THR A 83 4.94 -10.47 -3.10
N VAL A 84 3.94 -10.94 -2.37
CA VAL A 84 2.83 -10.14 -1.82
C VAL A 84 3.01 -10.00 -0.31
N LEU A 85 2.80 -8.79 0.20
CA LEU A 85 2.67 -8.50 1.64
C LEU A 85 1.22 -8.07 1.92
N ASP A 86 0.53 -8.80 2.81
CA ASP A 86 -0.82 -8.49 3.28
C ASP A 86 -0.77 -7.86 4.67
N LEU A 87 -1.21 -6.61 4.77
CA LEU A 87 -1.22 -5.82 5.99
C LEU A 87 -2.51 -6.02 6.76
N GLY A 88 -2.41 -6.50 8.01
CA GLY A 88 -3.56 -6.88 8.82
C GLY A 88 -4.24 -8.12 8.26
N SER A 89 -3.45 -9.17 8.06
CA SER A 89 -3.87 -10.39 7.37
C SER A 89 -5.01 -11.16 8.06
N GLY A 90 -5.33 -10.83 9.30
CA GLY A 90 -6.41 -11.46 10.06
C GLY A 90 -6.30 -12.98 10.07
N THR A 91 -7.38 -13.66 9.70
CA THR A 91 -7.44 -15.14 9.60
C THR A 91 -6.79 -15.67 8.31
N GLY A 92 -6.27 -14.81 7.43
CA GLY A 92 -5.49 -15.16 6.26
C GLY A 92 -6.29 -15.32 4.96
N LYS A 93 -7.55 -14.88 4.89
CA LYS A 93 -8.37 -15.07 3.67
C LYS A 93 -7.71 -14.45 2.44
N ILE A 94 -7.30 -13.17 2.50
CA ILE A 94 -6.64 -12.51 1.38
C ILE A 94 -5.31 -13.20 1.05
N CYS A 95 -4.52 -13.59 2.05
CA CYS A 95 -3.28 -14.35 1.85
C CYS A 95 -3.52 -15.67 1.10
N PHE A 96 -4.59 -16.41 1.44
CA PHE A 96 -4.89 -17.68 0.78
C PHE A 96 -5.47 -17.51 -0.63
N ILE A 97 -6.18 -16.42 -0.92
CA ILE A 97 -6.57 -16.07 -2.30
C ILE A 97 -5.31 -15.67 -3.07
N ALA A 98 -4.49 -14.77 -2.52
CA ALA A 98 -3.23 -14.32 -3.12
C ALA A 98 -2.30 -15.49 -3.45
N SER A 99 -2.15 -16.46 -2.54
CA SER A 99 -1.37 -17.69 -2.75
C SER A 99 -1.74 -18.42 -4.03
N GLN A 100 -3.04 -18.56 -4.28
CA GLN A 100 -3.53 -19.22 -5.48
C GLN A 100 -3.32 -18.37 -6.75
N VAL A 101 -3.42 -17.05 -6.65
CA VAL A 101 -3.21 -16.12 -7.78
C VAL A 101 -1.74 -16.07 -8.18
N VAL A 102 -0.83 -15.90 -7.21
CA VAL A 102 0.60 -15.79 -7.51
C VAL A 102 1.25 -17.12 -7.88
N GLY A 103 0.64 -18.24 -7.48
CA GLY A 103 1.11 -19.59 -7.81
C GLY A 103 2.37 -20.01 -7.04
N ALA A 104 2.91 -21.18 -7.41
CA ALA A 104 4.03 -21.82 -6.70
C ALA A 104 5.33 -21.00 -6.71
N GLU A 105 5.55 -20.18 -7.75
CA GLU A 105 6.74 -19.32 -7.87
C GLU A 105 6.60 -17.99 -7.11
N GLY A 106 5.38 -17.62 -6.69
CA GLY A 106 5.12 -16.44 -5.90
C GLY A 106 5.25 -16.72 -4.40
N LYS A 107 5.24 -15.65 -3.61
CA LYS A 107 5.29 -15.70 -2.14
C LYS A 107 4.27 -14.76 -1.53
N VAL A 108 3.64 -15.17 -0.43
CA VAL A 108 2.69 -14.33 0.32
C VAL A 108 3.14 -14.25 1.78
N ILE A 109 3.22 -13.03 2.29
CA ILE A 109 3.57 -12.71 3.66
C ILE A 109 2.38 -12.00 4.30
N GLY A 110 1.77 -12.60 5.32
CA GLY A 110 0.73 -11.96 6.12
C GLY A 110 1.31 -11.39 7.40
N VAL A 111 0.98 -10.14 7.72
CA VAL A 111 1.35 -9.49 8.98
C VAL A 111 0.10 -9.09 9.74
N ASP A 112 -0.01 -9.52 11.00
CA ASP A 112 -1.07 -9.11 11.92
C ASP A 112 -0.51 -8.94 13.34
N MET A 113 -1.18 -8.12 14.17
CA MET A 113 -0.76 -7.93 15.56
C MET A 113 -1.52 -8.81 16.56
N THR A 114 -2.61 -9.46 16.12
CA THR A 114 -3.56 -10.19 16.96
C THR A 114 -3.26 -11.67 16.98
N ASP A 115 -2.85 -12.19 18.14
CA ASP A 115 -2.45 -13.60 18.29
C ASP A 115 -3.59 -14.57 17.91
N ASP A 116 -4.83 -14.29 18.35
CA ASP A 116 -5.98 -15.13 18.05
C ASP A 116 -6.29 -15.23 16.54
N MET A 117 -6.08 -14.14 15.78
CA MET A 117 -6.21 -14.13 14.31
C MET A 117 -5.10 -14.96 13.66
N LEU A 118 -3.84 -14.70 14.05
CA LEU A 118 -2.68 -15.44 13.53
C LEU A 118 -2.75 -16.94 13.83
N GLU A 119 -3.31 -17.34 14.96
CA GLU A 119 -3.52 -18.75 15.28
C GLU A 119 -4.45 -19.42 14.26
N VAL A 120 -5.57 -18.76 13.90
CA VAL A 120 -6.47 -19.25 12.85
C VAL A 120 -5.73 -19.33 11.51
N ALA A 121 -5.03 -18.28 11.11
CA ALA A 121 -4.30 -18.24 9.84
C ALA A 121 -3.24 -19.36 9.76
N ARG A 122 -2.39 -19.48 10.78
CA ARG A 122 -1.28 -20.44 10.84
C ARG A 122 -1.73 -21.89 10.83
N ARG A 123 -2.81 -22.24 11.57
CA ARG A 123 -3.32 -23.63 11.57
C ARG A 123 -3.98 -24.03 10.27
N ASN A 124 -4.52 -23.07 9.50
CA ASN A 124 -5.15 -23.33 8.22
C ASN A 124 -4.16 -23.29 7.02
N ALA A 125 -2.98 -22.68 7.15
CA ALA A 125 -1.97 -22.61 6.09
C ALA A 125 -1.56 -23.98 5.53
N PRO A 126 -1.24 -25.01 6.34
CA PRO A 126 -0.92 -26.34 5.82
C PRO A 126 -2.09 -27.02 5.12
N ILE A 127 -3.33 -26.77 5.53
CA ILE A 127 -4.54 -27.32 4.89
C ILE A 127 -4.71 -26.72 3.49
N VAL A 128 -4.53 -25.40 3.37
CA VAL A 128 -4.59 -24.73 2.07
C VAL A 128 -3.44 -25.19 1.17
N ALA A 129 -2.22 -25.28 1.72
CA ALA A 129 -1.04 -25.75 0.98
C ALA A 129 -1.24 -27.16 0.42
N GLU A 130 -1.82 -28.09 1.19
CA GLU A 130 -2.15 -29.45 0.74
C GLU A 130 -3.15 -29.40 -0.43
N ARG A 131 -4.20 -28.56 -0.31
CA ARG A 131 -5.25 -28.46 -1.34
C ARG A 131 -4.78 -27.87 -2.66
N ILE A 132 -3.82 -26.93 -2.63
CA ILE A 132 -3.27 -26.28 -3.85
C ILE A 132 -2.00 -26.96 -4.35
N GLY A 133 -1.36 -27.84 -3.55
CA GLY A 133 -0.17 -28.60 -3.92
C GLY A 133 1.17 -27.89 -3.70
N PHE A 134 1.20 -26.72 -3.05
CA PHE A 134 2.42 -25.97 -2.69
C PHE A 134 2.22 -25.10 -1.44
N ALA A 135 3.33 -24.75 -0.78
CA ALA A 135 3.34 -23.90 0.42
C ALA A 135 4.13 -22.62 0.13
N ASN A 136 3.45 -21.51 0.00
CA ASN A 136 4.05 -20.20 -0.32
C ASN A 136 3.51 -19.07 0.55
N VAL A 137 2.81 -19.38 1.66
CA VAL A 137 2.27 -18.40 2.61
C VAL A 137 2.96 -18.52 3.95
N GLU A 138 3.38 -17.40 4.51
CA GLU A 138 3.89 -17.30 5.88
C GLU A 138 3.18 -16.17 6.64
N PHE A 139 3.01 -16.32 7.95
CA PHE A 139 2.33 -15.35 8.80
C PHE A 139 3.23 -14.91 9.96
N HIS A 140 3.36 -13.60 10.14
CA HIS A 140 4.21 -12.97 11.13
C HIS A 140 3.44 -12.04 12.07
N LYS A 141 3.87 -11.98 13.33
CA LYS A 141 3.32 -11.03 14.28
C LYS A 141 4.07 -9.71 14.20
N GLY A 142 3.35 -8.66 13.81
CA GLY A 142 3.91 -7.33 13.65
C GLY A 142 2.85 -6.25 13.66
N ARG A 143 3.28 -4.99 13.73
CA ARG A 143 2.44 -3.82 13.52
C ARG A 143 2.61 -3.33 12.09
N ILE A 144 1.52 -3.06 11.40
CA ILE A 144 1.56 -2.60 10.01
C ILE A 144 2.24 -1.24 9.84
N GLN A 145 2.21 -0.38 10.86
CA GLN A 145 2.93 0.89 10.91
C GLN A 145 4.40 0.76 11.36
N ASP A 146 4.90 -0.45 11.60
CA ASP A 146 6.29 -0.72 12.01
C ASP A 146 6.73 -2.10 11.50
N LEU A 147 6.80 -2.25 10.18
CA LEU A 147 7.15 -3.49 9.49
C LEU A 147 8.63 -3.88 9.65
N ALA A 148 9.41 -3.04 10.29
CA ALA A 148 10.79 -3.35 10.62
C ALA A 148 10.91 -4.13 11.96
N LEU A 149 9.92 -4.09 12.86
CA LEU A 149 10.00 -4.72 14.16
C LEU A 149 9.28 -6.07 14.17
N ASP A 150 10.04 -7.15 14.32
CA ASP A 150 9.50 -8.48 14.60
C ASP A 150 9.11 -8.60 16.08
N LEU A 151 7.79 -8.66 16.34
CA LEU A 151 7.26 -8.74 17.70
C LEU A 151 7.48 -10.13 18.34
N GLU A 152 7.67 -11.19 17.56
CA GLU A 152 7.93 -12.54 18.11
C GLU A 152 9.38 -12.63 18.60
N ILE A 153 10.34 -12.07 17.85
CA ILE A 153 11.74 -11.98 18.29
C ILE A 153 11.86 -11.09 19.52
N LEU A 154 11.20 -9.93 19.53
CA LEU A 154 11.18 -9.02 20.68
C LEU A 154 10.57 -9.70 21.91
N ASP A 155 9.40 -10.36 21.79
CA ASP A 155 8.72 -11.07 22.86
C ASP A 155 9.62 -12.19 23.46
N ALA A 156 10.26 -12.97 22.60
CA ALA A 156 11.18 -14.00 23.01
C ALA A 156 12.39 -13.46 23.82
N ALA A 157 12.88 -12.27 23.45
CA ALA A 157 13.95 -11.59 24.18
C ALA A 157 13.46 -11.04 25.53
N LEU A 158 12.27 -10.41 25.56
CA LEU A 158 11.67 -9.88 26.78
C LEU A 158 11.29 -10.97 27.79
N LYS A 159 10.90 -12.16 27.33
CA LYS A 159 10.69 -13.32 28.21
C LYS A 159 12.00 -13.77 28.93
N LYS A 160 13.16 -13.60 28.29
CA LYS A 160 14.48 -13.91 28.90
C LYS A 160 14.95 -12.77 29.80
N ALA A 161 14.67 -11.52 29.46
CA ALA A 161 15.06 -10.32 30.19
C ALA A 161 13.85 -9.39 30.40
N PRO A 162 12.97 -9.69 31.40
CA PRO A 162 11.74 -8.90 31.60
C PRO A 162 12.03 -7.46 32.06
N ILE A 163 11.17 -6.53 31.62
CA ILE A 163 11.20 -5.12 32.08
C ILE A 163 10.78 -5.06 33.55
N LYS A 164 11.67 -4.57 34.42
CA LYS A 164 11.45 -4.46 35.85
C LYS A 164 11.60 -3.03 36.39
N ASP A 165 12.30 -2.19 35.66
CA ASP A 165 12.65 -0.84 36.01
C ASP A 165 12.92 0.03 34.77
N ALA A 166 13.22 1.31 34.96
CA ALA A 166 13.52 2.21 33.87
C ALA A 166 14.75 1.81 33.04
N ALA A 167 15.75 1.18 33.67
CA ALA A 167 16.96 0.76 32.96
C ALA A 167 16.66 -0.41 32.02
N SER A 168 15.91 -1.40 32.47
CA SER A 168 15.47 -2.53 31.63
C SER A 168 14.46 -2.11 30.55
N PHE A 169 13.65 -1.06 30.81
CA PHE A 169 12.79 -0.45 29.78
C PHE A 169 13.62 0.18 28.66
N LEU A 170 14.61 1.03 29.00
CA LEU A 170 15.52 1.63 28.01
C LEU A 170 16.32 0.59 27.23
N ALA A 171 16.74 -0.51 27.90
CA ALA A 171 17.40 -1.60 27.23
C ALA A 171 16.48 -2.34 26.23
N ALA A 172 15.20 -2.48 26.54
CA ALA A 172 14.21 -3.06 25.64
C ALA A 172 13.95 -2.17 24.42
N GLU A 173 13.90 -0.84 24.61
CA GLU A 173 13.79 0.11 23.49
C GLU A 173 15.01 0.03 22.57
N ALA A 174 16.23 0.05 23.14
CA ALA A 174 17.46 -0.07 22.37
C ALA A 174 17.53 -1.40 21.60
N LEU A 175 17.07 -2.51 22.20
CA LEU A 175 16.96 -3.79 21.52
C LEU A 175 15.96 -3.73 20.36
N ALA A 176 14.81 -3.12 20.54
CA ALA A 176 13.81 -2.98 19.49
C ALA A 176 14.38 -2.17 18.29
N ASP A 177 15.14 -1.10 18.57
CA ASP A 177 15.82 -0.30 17.53
C ASP A 177 16.88 -1.12 16.80
N ASP A 178 17.66 -1.91 17.53
CA ASP A 178 18.67 -2.80 16.95
C ASP A 178 18.03 -3.88 16.05
N LEU A 179 16.91 -4.47 16.47
CA LEU A 179 16.14 -5.43 15.67
C LEU A 179 15.60 -4.81 14.37
N ARG A 180 15.06 -3.58 14.43
CA ARG A 180 14.57 -2.87 13.23
C ARG A 180 15.66 -2.71 12.17
N VAL A 181 16.90 -2.48 12.59
CA VAL A 181 18.04 -2.27 11.69
C VAL A 181 18.64 -3.58 11.19
N LYS A 182 18.88 -4.55 12.10
CA LYS A 182 19.64 -5.76 11.77
C LYS A 182 18.78 -6.92 11.30
N HIS A 183 17.55 -6.99 11.79
CA HIS A 183 16.63 -8.10 11.55
C HIS A 183 15.20 -7.58 11.29
N PRO A 184 15.00 -6.76 10.25
CA PRO A 184 13.68 -6.24 9.96
C PRO A 184 12.69 -7.37 9.64
N LEU A 185 11.47 -7.30 10.18
CA LEU A 185 10.40 -8.25 9.90
C LEU A 185 10.14 -8.36 8.38
N VAL A 186 10.02 -7.22 7.72
CA VAL A 186 9.97 -7.13 6.26
C VAL A 186 11.09 -6.18 5.80
N ALA A 187 12.02 -6.69 4.99
CA ALA A 187 13.15 -5.92 4.49
C ALA A 187 12.70 -4.81 3.52
N SER A 188 13.50 -3.75 3.40
CA SER A 188 13.30 -2.73 2.37
C SER A 188 13.43 -3.34 0.97
N ASP A 189 12.67 -2.82 0.01
CA ASP A 189 12.74 -3.21 -1.41
C ASP A 189 12.59 -4.73 -1.65
N SER A 190 11.76 -5.41 -0.84
CA SER A 190 11.67 -6.88 -0.82
C SER A 190 10.38 -7.45 -1.44
N VAL A 191 9.31 -6.66 -1.53
CA VAL A 191 8.01 -7.13 -2.02
C VAL A 191 7.59 -6.44 -3.32
N ASP A 192 6.88 -7.16 -4.17
CA ASP A 192 6.38 -6.64 -5.45
C ASP A 192 5.07 -5.89 -5.24
N VAL A 193 4.22 -6.38 -4.33
CA VAL A 193 2.90 -5.80 -4.05
C VAL A 193 2.65 -5.80 -2.54
N VAL A 194 2.13 -4.67 -2.05
CA VAL A 194 1.52 -4.57 -0.73
C VAL A 194 0.01 -4.50 -0.90
N VAL A 195 -0.72 -5.37 -0.24
CA VAL A 195 -2.18 -5.34 -0.17
C VAL A 195 -2.64 -5.06 1.26
N SER A 196 -3.83 -4.50 1.41
CA SER A 196 -4.52 -4.39 2.69
C SER A 196 -6.03 -4.32 2.45
N ASN A 197 -6.80 -4.81 3.42
CA ASN A 197 -8.25 -4.86 3.30
C ASN A 197 -8.93 -4.41 4.61
N CYS A 198 -9.33 -3.14 4.68
CA CYS A 198 -10.08 -2.54 5.79
C CYS A 198 -9.31 -2.51 7.13
N VAL A 199 -8.04 -2.14 7.10
CA VAL A 199 -7.16 -2.17 8.29
C VAL A 199 -6.47 -0.84 8.58
N LEU A 200 -6.22 -0.01 7.55
CA LEU A 200 -5.45 1.23 7.72
C LEU A 200 -6.16 2.22 8.64
N ASN A 201 -7.49 2.20 8.63
CA ASN A 201 -8.32 3.05 9.48
C ASN A 201 -8.21 2.72 10.97
N LEU A 202 -7.75 1.52 11.31
CA LEU A 202 -7.54 1.07 12.69
C LEU A 202 -6.25 1.60 13.33
N VAL A 203 -5.35 2.16 12.51
CA VAL A 203 -4.09 2.73 12.96
C VAL A 203 -4.31 4.13 13.53
N ASP A 204 -3.68 4.42 14.68
CA ASP A 204 -3.73 5.74 15.31
C ASP A 204 -3.31 6.83 14.30
N PRO A 205 -4.03 7.97 14.22
CA PRO A 205 -3.73 9.07 13.31
C PRO A 205 -2.28 9.53 13.36
N GLN A 206 -1.65 9.50 14.54
CA GLN A 206 -0.25 9.90 14.72
C GLN A 206 0.73 8.96 14.01
N HIS A 207 0.31 7.72 13.72
CA HIS A 207 1.13 6.69 13.08
C HIS A 207 0.78 6.46 11.61
N LYS A 208 -0.29 7.07 11.09
CA LYS A 208 -0.72 6.87 9.70
C LYS A 208 0.34 7.27 8.68
N ARG A 209 1.03 8.39 8.90
CA ARG A 209 2.14 8.79 8.03
C ARG A 209 3.22 7.72 7.97
N ARG A 210 3.65 7.21 9.15
CA ARG A 210 4.64 6.14 9.23
C ARG A 210 4.17 4.86 8.53
N LEU A 211 2.88 4.53 8.61
CA LEU A 211 2.29 3.39 7.90
C LEU A 211 2.55 3.48 6.39
N PHE A 212 2.26 4.63 5.76
CA PHE A 212 2.50 4.81 4.33
C PHE A 212 3.99 4.84 3.97
N GLU A 213 4.84 5.41 4.84
CA GLU A 213 6.31 5.35 4.71
C GLU A 213 6.82 3.90 4.77
N GLU A 214 6.26 3.04 5.64
CA GLU A 214 6.60 1.63 5.73
C GLU A 214 6.12 0.83 4.51
N ILE A 215 4.91 1.09 4.01
CA ILE A 215 4.43 0.51 2.75
C ILE A 215 5.39 0.85 1.60
N PHE A 216 5.78 2.13 1.51
CA PHE A 216 6.74 2.58 0.50
C PHE A 216 8.11 1.93 0.67
N ARG A 217 8.62 1.83 1.90
CA ARG A 217 9.94 1.25 2.21
C ARG A 217 10.06 -0.20 1.73
N VAL A 218 9.06 -1.04 2.03
CA VAL A 218 9.13 -2.49 1.75
C VAL A 218 8.94 -2.84 0.28
N LEU A 219 8.25 -1.99 -0.49
CA LEU A 219 8.05 -2.19 -1.91
C LEU A 219 9.36 -2.08 -2.69
N LYS A 220 9.58 -2.99 -3.62
CA LYS A 220 10.62 -2.89 -4.65
C LYS A 220 10.39 -1.66 -5.52
N ASN A 221 11.46 -1.18 -6.17
CA ASN A 221 11.33 -0.17 -7.22
C ASN A 221 10.51 -0.76 -8.40
N GLY A 222 9.42 -0.11 -8.76
CA GLY A 222 8.43 -0.61 -9.73
C GLY A 222 7.33 -1.48 -9.10
N GLY A 223 7.37 -1.72 -7.79
CA GLY A 223 6.29 -2.37 -7.04
C GLY A 223 5.12 -1.42 -6.77
N ARG A 224 4.02 -1.95 -6.29
CA ARG A 224 2.78 -1.20 -6.06
C ARG A 224 2.08 -1.56 -4.75
N ALA A 225 1.35 -0.61 -4.21
CA ALA A 225 0.35 -0.84 -3.17
C ALA A 225 -1.03 -0.97 -3.82
N VAL A 226 -1.86 -1.91 -3.34
CA VAL A 226 -3.26 -2.06 -3.72
C VAL A 226 -4.07 -2.19 -2.44
N ILE A 227 -4.71 -1.12 -2.05
CA ILE A 227 -5.33 -0.99 -0.74
C ILE A 227 -6.83 -0.79 -0.89
N SER A 228 -7.61 -1.63 -0.23
CA SER A 228 -9.05 -1.47 -0.08
C SER A 228 -9.36 -1.01 1.35
N ASP A 229 -9.97 0.14 1.51
CA ASP A 229 -10.39 0.62 2.83
C ASP A 229 -11.68 1.45 2.75
N ILE A 230 -12.26 1.73 3.91
CA ILE A 230 -13.43 2.61 4.02
C ILE A 230 -12.95 4.05 4.05
N VAL A 231 -13.60 4.90 3.27
CA VAL A 231 -13.39 6.35 3.27
C VAL A 231 -14.68 7.09 3.60
N SER A 232 -14.57 8.31 4.11
CA SER A 232 -15.69 9.21 4.38
C SER A 232 -15.80 10.27 3.28
N ASP A 233 -17.01 10.73 3.00
CA ASP A 233 -17.26 11.86 2.08
C ASP A 233 -17.04 13.22 2.75
N GLU A 234 -17.04 13.28 4.08
CA GLU A 234 -16.81 14.48 4.88
C GLU A 234 -15.78 14.23 5.99
N GLU A 235 -15.22 15.32 6.54
CA GLU A 235 -14.34 15.25 7.71
C GLU A 235 -15.09 14.69 8.92
N ILE A 236 -14.47 13.75 9.62
CA ILE A 236 -15.07 13.09 10.80
C ILE A 236 -14.90 14.00 12.02
N PRO A 237 -15.99 14.42 12.69
CA PRO A 237 -15.91 15.23 13.89
C PRO A 237 -15.14 14.56 15.03
N MET A 238 -14.44 15.38 15.83
CA MET A 238 -13.58 14.93 16.94
C MET A 238 -14.32 14.04 17.96
N ASP A 239 -15.62 14.23 18.14
CA ASP A 239 -16.41 13.42 19.08
C ASP A 239 -16.62 12.01 18.54
N LEU A 240 -16.87 11.86 17.24
CA LEU A 240 -16.91 10.55 16.58
C LEU A 240 -15.54 9.88 16.52
N GLN A 241 -14.45 10.65 16.30
CA GLN A 241 -13.09 10.10 16.30
C GLN A 241 -12.70 9.47 17.66
N LYS A 242 -13.32 9.88 18.76
CA LYS A 242 -13.04 9.36 20.11
C LYS A 242 -13.91 8.16 20.51
N ASP A 243 -14.83 7.74 19.66
CA ASP A 243 -15.69 6.59 19.93
C ASP A 243 -14.95 5.28 19.63
N PRO A 244 -14.65 4.43 20.64
CA PRO A 244 -13.87 3.21 20.45
C PRO A 244 -14.62 2.13 19.67
N VAL A 245 -15.96 2.15 19.65
CA VAL A 245 -16.77 1.20 18.90
C VAL A 245 -16.74 1.54 17.43
N LEU A 246 -16.95 2.81 17.09
CA LEU A 246 -16.82 3.32 15.72
C LEU A 246 -15.39 3.18 15.22
N TRP A 247 -14.38 3.41 16.09
CA TRP A 247 -12.99 3.24 15.75
C TRP A 247 -12.69 1.80 15.32
N SER A 248 -12.98 0.84 16.19
CA SER A 248 -12.75 -0.59 15.88
C SER A 248 -13.64 -1.13 14.76
N GLY A 249 -14.65 -0.37 14.32
CA GLY A 249 -15.48 -0.61 13.15
C GLY A 249 -15.00 0.08 11.88
N CYS A 250 -13.76 0.57 11.80
CA CYS A 250 -13.16 1.27 10.63
C CYS A 250 -13.86 2.61 10.26
N ILE A 251 -14.66 3.20 11.16
CA ILE A 251 -15.38 4.46 10.91
C ILE A 251 -14.60 5.67 11.40
N SER A 252 -14.34 5.75 12.71
CA SER A 252 -13.74 6.95 13.34
C SER A 252 -12.34 7.29 12.83
N GLY A 253 -11.61 6.30 12.37
CA GLY A 253 -10.28 6.47 11.79
C GLY A 253 -10.27 6.54 10.26
N ALA A 254 -11.42 6.64 9.59
CA ALA A 254 -11.43 6.69 8.13
C ALA A 254 -10.76 7.97 7.60
N PHE A 255 -10.12 7.85 6.45
CA PHE A 255 -9.70 8.99 5.66
C PHE A 255 -10.88 9.59 4.91
N THR A 256 -10.83 10.87 4.60
CA THR A 256 -11.68 11.41 3.52
C THR A 256 -11.27 10.81 2.17
N GLU A 257 -12.16 10.85 1.17
CA GLU A 257 -11.88 10.30 -0.17
C GLU A 257 -10.60 10.87 -0.79
N ASP A 258 -10.38 12.18 -0.68
CA ASP A 258 -9.19 12.87 -1.18
C ASP A 258 -7.99 12.67 -0.24
N GLY A 259 -8.20 12.71 1.09
CA GLY A 259 -7.15 12.50 2.08
C GLY A 259 -6.50 11.11 1.95
N PHE A 260 -7.25 10.10 1.52
CA PHE A 260 -6.70 8.77 1.27
C PHE A 260 -5.71 8.77 0.10
N LEU A 261 -6.02 9.47 -1.00
CA LEU A 261 -5.12 9.63 -2.14
C LEU A 261 -3.89 10.47 -1.78
N GLN A 262 -4.12 11.56 -1.01
CA GLN A 262 -3.05 12.44 -0.55
C GLN A 262 -2.02 11.70 0.32
N ALA A 263 -2.44 10.77 1.17
CA ALA A 263 -1.53 9.97 1.98
C ALA A 263 -0.51 9.17 1.17
N PHE A 264 -0.93 8.60 0.02
CA PHE A 264 -0.01 7.97 -0.93
C PHE A 264 0.94 8.99 -1.57
N GLN A 265 0.41 10.14 -1.99
CA GLN A 265 1.22 11.18 -2.62
C GLN A 265 2.30 11.70 -1.67
N GLU A 266 1.97 11.97 -0.40
CA GLU A 266 2.90 12.44 0.62
C GLU A 266 4.00 11.43 0.94
N ALA A 267 3.72 10.13 0.82
CA ALA A 267 4.72 9.07 0.98
C ALA A 267 5.63 8.87 -0.25
N GLY A 268 5.39 9.58 -1.35
CA GLY A 268 6.23 9.55 -2.56
C GLY A 268 5.77 8.59 -3.64
N PHE A 269 4.58 8.02 -3.52
CA PHE A 269 3.98 7.21 -4.58
C PHE A 269 3.63 8.05 -5.82
N TYR A 270 3.48 7.39 -6.95
CA TYR A 270 3.03 7.96 -8.21
C TYR A 270 2.00 7.05 -8.87
N GLY A 271 1.33 7.54 -9.91
CA GLY A 271 0.35 6.75 -10.65
C GLY A 271 -0.80 6.29 -9.76
N ILE A 272 -1.24 7.17 -8.87
CA ILE A 272 -2.30 6.91 -7.90
C ILE A 272 -3.63 6.83 -8.65
N GLU A 273 -4.32 5.71 -8.52
CA GLU A 273 -5.53 5.40 -9.28
C GLU A 273 -6.61 4.78 -8.38
N ILE A 274 -7.83 5.28 -8.47
CA ILE A 274 -9.00 4.64 -7.87
C ILE A 274 -9.43 3.51 -8.78
N LEU A 275 -9.18 2.27 -8.38
CA LEU A 275 -9.55 1.07 -9.14
C LEU A 275 -11.04 0.71 -8.97
N LYS A 276 -11.57 0.96 -7.78
CA LYS A 276 -12.98 0.72 -7.43
C LYS A 276 -13.43 1.73 -6.39
N ARG A 277 -14.66 2.20 -6.50
CA ARG A 277 -15.38 2.99 -5.51
C ARG A 277 -16.84 2.54 -5.49
N ASP A 278 -17.33 2.13 -4.35
CA ASP A 278 -18.71 1.71 -4.23
C ASP A 278 -19.65 2.93 -4.35
N ALA A 279 -20.68 2.80 -5.20
CA ALA A 279 -21.64 3.88 -5.45
C ALA A 279 -22.50 4.19 -4.24
N ALA A 280 -22.98 3.13 -3.52
CA ALA A 280 -23.73 3.27 -2.30
C ALA A 280 -22.82 3.26 -1.08
N PRO A 281 -23.11 4.04 -0.03
CA PRO A 281 -22.40 3.93 1.24
C PRO A 281 -22.65 2.56 1.87
N TRP A 282 -21.60 2.02 2.50
CA TRP A 282 -21.73 0.86 3.37
C TRP A 282 -22.47 1.21 4.66
N GLN A 283 -22.16 2.40 5.20
CA GLN A 283 -22.77 2.91 6.43
C GLN A 283 -22.88 4.43 6.36
N THR A 284 -23.87 5.00 7.05
CA THR A 284 -24.00 6.44 7.28
C THR A 284 -24.08 6.69 8.78
N VAL A 285 -23.24 7.58 9.30
CA VAL A 285 -23.18 7.95 10.73
C VAL A 285 -23.29 9.47 10.83
N GLU A 286 -24.31 9.97 11.51
CA GLU A 286 -24.59 11.41 11.66
C GLU A 286 -24.61 12.21 10.35
N GLY A 287 -25.02 11.57 9.26
CA GLY A 287 -25.10 12.18 7.93
C GLY A 287 -23.85 11.97 7.08
N ILE A 288 -22.72 11.58 7.65
CA ILE A 288 -21.47 11.27 6.93
C ILE A 288 -21.59 9.89 6.31
N GLU A 289 -21.31 9.78 5.02
CA GLU A 289 -21.35 8.52 4.28
C GLU A 289 -19.98 7.84 4.22
N PHE A 290 -19.96 6.56 4.59
CA PHE A 290 -18.77 5.72 4.58
C PHE A 290 -18.89 4.65 3.49
N ARG A 291 -17.87 4.55 2.62
CA ARG A 291 -17.88 3.61 1.49
C ARG A 291 -16.54 2.98 1.23
N SER A 292 -16.54 1.81 0.61
CA SER A 292 -15.32 1.13 0.21
C SER A 292 -14.71 1.77 -1.04
N VAL A 293 -13.38 1.99 -0.98
CA VAL A 293 -12.56 2.42 -2.11
C VAL A 293 -11.35 1.51 -2.21
N THR A 294 -10.97 1.11 -3.42
CA THR A 294 -9.71 0.43 -3.71
C THR A 294 -8.81 1.35 -4.50
N VAL A 295 -7.63 1.64 -3.97
CA VAL A 295 -6.62 2.50 -4.57
C VAL A 295 -5.39 1.69 -4.93
N GLN A 296 -4.80 1.97 -6.10
CA GLN A 296 -3.48 1.49 -6.50
C GLN A 296 -2.51 2.67 -6.57
N ALA A 297 -1.28 2.46 -6.12
CA ALA A 297 -0.22 3.45 -6.19
C ALA A 297 1.14 2.78 -6.36
N TRP A 298 2.07 3.40 -7.11
CA TRP A 298 3.33 2.80 -7.54
C TRP A 298 4.53 3.45 -6.88
N LYS A 299 5.58 2.66 -6.59
CA LYS A 299 6.91 3.13 -6.17
C LYS A 299 7.87 3.13 -7.35
N GLY A 300 8.77 4.14 -7.44
CA GLY A 300 9.92 4.12 -8.37
C GLY A 300 9.98 5.28 -9.33
N LYS A 301 9.60 6.48 -8.90
CA LYS A 301 9.83 7.72 -9.67
C LYS A 301 11.14 8.43 -9.32
N GLU A 302 11.93 7.86 -8.41
CA GLU A 302 13.18 8.44 -7.93
C GLU A 302 14.28 8.34 -8.99
N GLY A 303 15.31 9.15 -8.81
CA GLY A 303 16.50 9.13 -9.62
C GLY A 303 16.72 10.38 -10.46
N PRO A 304 17.91 10.52 -11.06
CA PRO A 304 18.30 11.72 -11.78
C PRO A 304 17.57 11.84 -13.13
N CYS A 305 17.32 13.09 -13.52
CA CYS A 305 16.72 13.42 -14.81
C CYS A 305 17.83 13.72 -15.82
N PHE A 306 17.95 12.89 -16.86
CA PHE A 306 18.92 13.08 -17.95
C PHE A 306 18.24 13.30 -19.29
N GLU A 307 18.84 14.19 -20.11
CA GLU A 307 18.42 14.44 -21.48
C GLU A 307 18.85 13.27 -22.39
N ARG A 308 17.88 12.63 -23.05
CA ARG A 308 18.13 11.54 -24.00
C ARG A 308 17.47 11.76 -25.35
N ASN A 309 17.12 13.01 -25.69
CA ASN A 309 16.46 13.40 -26.93
C ASN A 309 15.13 12.65 -27.17
N GLN A 310 14.48 12.23 -26.10
CA GLN A 310 13.20 11.49 -26.09
C GLN A 310 12.03 12.45 -26.08
N ALA A 311 10.90 11.98 -26.57
CA ALA A 311 9.64 12.71 -26.51
C ALA A 311 8.47 11.77 -26.26
N VAL A 312 7.38 12.33 -25.71
CA VAL A 312 6.08 11.68 -25.61
C VAL A 312 5.00 12.53 -26.25
N ILE A 313 3.92 11.90 -26.72
CA ILE A 313 2.71 12.57 -27.19
C ILE A 313 1.55 12.00 -26.37
N TYR A 314 0.86 12.88 -25.63
CA TYR A 314 -0.38 12.48 -24.97
C TYR A 314 -1.47 12.25 -26.03
N LYS A 315 -2.06 11.03 -26.06
CA LYS A 315 -3.04 10.61 -27.06
C LYS A 315 -4.45 11.14 -26.84
N GLY A 316 -4.77 11.49 -25.61
CA GLY A 316 -6.12 11.86 -25.21
C GLY A 316 -6.71 10.87 -24.18
N PRO A 317 -8.02 10.99 -23.82
CA PRO A 317 -9.06 11.81 -24.49
C PRO A 317 -9.14 13.29 -24.05
N PHE A 318 -8.58 13.67 -22.91
CA PHE A 318 -8.66 15.04 -22.43
C PHE A 318 -7.87 16.02 -23.32
N LEU A 319 -8.24 17.29 -23.32
CA LEU A 319 -7.51 18.34 -24.03
C LEU A 319 -6.09 18.49 -23.50
N LYS A 320 -5.93 18.37 -22.16
CA LYS A 320 -4.69 18.52 -21.43
C LYS A 320 -4.72 17.65 -20.17
N VAL A 321 -3.58 17.10 -19.80
CA VAL A 321 -3.36 16.41 -18.53
C VAL A 321 -2.21 17.06 -17.78
N LEU A 322 -2.21 16.86 -16.48
CA LEU A 322 -1.14 17.22 -15.55
C LEU A 322 -0.72 15.93 -14.85
N ASP A 323 0.56 15.63 -14.81
CA ASP A 323 1.07 14.50 -14.03
C ASP A 323 1.43 14.91 -12.59
N ASP A 324 1.79 13.92 -11.76
CA ASP A 324 2.13 14.12 -10.35
C ASP A 324 3.39 14.99 -10.13
N ASP A 325 4.23 15.16 -11.16
CA ASP A 325 5.42 16.02 -11.13
C ASP A 325 5.15 17.43 -11.72
N GLY A 326 3.91 17.73 -12.11
CA GLY A 326 3.48 19.03 -12.63
C GLY A 326 3.72 19.22 -14.13
N HIS A 327 4.08 18.16 -14.88
CA HIS A 327 4.22 18.26 -16.32
C HIS A 327 2.85 18.37 -17.01
N ALA A 328 2.60 19.50 -17.66
CA ALA A 328 1.35 19.78 -18.35
C ALA A 328 1.45 19.41 -19.83
N MET A 329 0.62 18.46 -20.30
CA MET A 329 0.68 17.93 -21.66
C MET A 329 -0.65 18.04 -22.39
N GLU A 330 -0.66 18.79 -23.50
CA GLU A 330 -1.80 18.92 -24.39
C GLU A 330 -1.83 17.76 -25.40
N ARG A 331 -3.02 17.29 -25.71
CA ARG A 331 -3.23 16.19 -26.66
C ARG A 331 -2.60 16.49 -28.03
N GLY A 332 -1.85 15.50 -28.55
CA GLY A 332 -1.25 15.52 -29.87
C GLY A 332 0.03 16.35 -29.98
N LYS A 333 0.44 17.07 -28.94
CA LYS A 333 1.71 17.81 -28.94
C LYS A 333 2.85 16.92 -28.49
N ARG A 334 4.05 17.12 -29.08
CA ARG A 334 5.26 16.39 -28.78
C ARG A 334 6.03 17.10 -27.67
N TYR A 335 6.09 16.49 -26.49
CA TYR A 335 6.79 17.03 -25.33
C TYR A 335 8.14 16.36 -25.10
N ALA A 336 9.13 17.16 -24.75
CA ALA A 336 10.42 16.65 -24.26
C ALA A 336 10.23 16.12 -22.86
N VAL A 337 10.78 14.93 -22.59
CA VAL A 337 10.81 14.32 -21.27
C VAL A 337 12.21 13.76 -20.98
N CYS A 338 12.61 13.71 -19.70
CA CYS A 338 13.85 13.08 -19.30
C CYS A 338 13.79 11.56 -19.49
N GLY A 339 14.94 10.89 -19.45
CA GLY A 339 15.03 9.44 -19.58
C GLY A 339 14.21 8.68 -18.52
N LYS A 340 14.17 9.19 -17.28
CA LYS A 340 13.38 8.65 -16.20
C LYS A 340 11.87 8.72 -16.50
N THR A 341 11.35 9.91 -16.81
CA THR A 341 9.93 10.12 -17.13
C THR A 341 9.50 9.29 -18.35
N PHE A 342 10.36 9.19 -19.37
CA PHE A 342 10.08 8.35 -20.53
C PHE A 342 9.89 6.88 -20.18
N GLN A 343 10.77 6.34 -19.31
CA GLN A 343 10.66 4.95 -18.85
C GLN A 343 9.44 4.75 -17.94
N LEU A 344 9.15 5.74 -17.08
CA LEU A 344 8.01 5.71 -16.18
C LEU A 344 6.70 5.66 -16.98
N TYR A 345 6.52 6.55 -17.95
CA TYR A 345 5.31 6.60 -18.74
C TYR A 345 5.14 5.38 -19.66
N ASN A 346 6.23 4.70 -20.01
CA ASN A 346 6.19 3.46 -20.82
C ASN A 346 5.83 2.21 -20.02
N LYS A 347 5.27 2.37 -18.82
CA LYS A 347 4.78 1.32 -17.94
C LYS A 347 3.37 1.63 -17.46
N ALA A 348 2.74 0.66 -16.80
CA ALA A 348 1.50 0.89 -16.07
C ALA A 348 1.72 1.96 -14.97
N PRO A 349 0.72 2.82 -14.72
CA PRO A 349 -0.58 2.89 -15.38
C PRO A 349 -0.60 3.74 -16.66
N TYR A 350 0.50 4.40 -17.04
CA TYR A 350 0.54 5.47 -18.05
C TYR A 350 0.66 5.03 -19.51
N GLN A 351 1.23 3.84 -19.77
CA GLN A 351 1.64 3.42 -21.12
C GLN A 351 0.54 3.53 -22.20
N ASN A 352 -0.71 3.37 -21.81
CA ASN A 352 -1.84 3.42 -22.75
C ASN A 352 -2.24 4.85 -23.17
N PHE A 353 -1.75 5.87 -22.46
CA PHE A 353 -2.11 7.27 -22.70
C PHE A 353 -1.12 8.02 -23.59
N PHE A 354 0.06 7.44 -23.83
CA PHE A 354 1.15 8.12 -24.53
C PHE A 354 1.63 7.34 -25.75
N GLU A 355 2.13 8.08 -26.76
CA GLU A 355 3.02 7.59 -27.80
C GLU A 355 4.45 7.94 -27.43
N PHE A 356 5.37 6.99 -27.64
CA PHE A 356 6.77 7.08 -27.24
C PHE A 356 7.67 7.29 -28.45
N ILE A 357 8.45 8.36 -28.43
CA ILE A 357 9.34 8.72 -29.53
C ILE A 357 10.77 8.71 -28.99
N GLY A 358 11.46 7.61 -29.23
CA GLY A 358 12.89 7.48 -28.92
C GLY A 358 13.76 8.27 -29.88
N PRO A 359 15.01 8.59 -29.50
CA PRO A 359 15.97 9.21 -30.41
C PRO A 359 16.37 8.21 -31.49
N ARG A 360 16.60 8.71 -32.71
CA ARG A 360 17.07 7.88 -33.83
C ARG A 360 18.49 7.33 -33.58
N ARG A 361 19.33 8.11 -32.91
CA ARG A 361 20.64 7.71 -32.41
C ARG A 361 20.60 7.73 -30.91
N GLU A 362 20.95 6.63 -30.28
CA GLU A 362 21.04 6.55 -28.83
C GLU A 362 22.02 7.59 -28.29
N VAL A 363 21.64 8.25 -27.19
CA VAL A 363 22.51 9.18 -26.48
C VAL A 363 23.29 8.38 -25.43
N PRO A 364 24.63 8.24 -25.57
CA PRO A 364 25.43 7.47 -24.64
C PRO A 364 25.32 8.01 -23.21
N ALA A 365 25.39 7.11 -22.22
CA ALA A 365 25.20 7.49 -20.81
C ALA A 365 26.24 8.49 -20.30
N ASP A 366 27.48 8.39 -20.79
CA ASP A 366 28.60 9.25 -20.44
C ASP A 366 28.53 10.66 -21.04
N THR A 367 27.71 10.84 -22.08
CA THR A 367 27.48 12.15 -22.74
C THR A 367 26.17 12.81 -22.37
N THR A 368 25.36 12.17 -21.53
CA THR A 368 24.07 12.74 -21.11
C THR A 368 24.26 13.96 -20.21
N VAL A 369 23.43 14.98 -20.43
CA VAL A 369 23.40 16.18 -19.59
C VAL A 369 22.13 16.15 -18.69
N PRO A 370 22.13 16.87 -17.57
CA PRO A 370 20.92 17.02 -16.76
C PRO A 370 19.76 17.59 -17.59
N PHE A 371 18.56 17.06 -17.36
CA PHE A 371 17.33 17.56 -17.96
C PHE A 371 16.56 18.42 -16.95
N ASP A 372 16.13 19.61 -17.35
CA ASP A 372 15.28 20.45 -16.52
C ASP A 372 13.83 19.91 -16.57
N CYS A 373 13.41 19.24 -15.49
CA CYS A 373 12.04 18.74 -15.33
C CYS A 373 11.09 19.79 -14.75
N ALA A 374 11.57 20.96 -14.31
CA ALA A 374 10.69 22.01 -13.78
C ALA A 374 9.89 22.73 -14.90
N THR A 375 10.35 22.62 -16.14
CA THR A 375 9.72 23.28 -17.28
C THR A 375 9.24 22.30 -18.33
N THR A 376 7.95 22.35 -18.64
CA THR A 376 7.38 21.56 -19.74
C THR A 376 7.70 22.24 -21.08
N ARG A 377 8.42 21.58 -21.98
CA ARG A 377 8.77 22.12 -23.30
C ARG A 377 8.44 21.17 -24.44
N LEU A 378 8.14 21.75 -25.60
CA LEU A 378 7.94 20.97 -26.83
C LEU A 378 9.28 20.44 -27.35
N ARG A 379 9.26 19.24 -27.91
CA ARG A 379 10.39 18.61 -28.58
C ARG A 379 10.27 18.79 -30.09
N HIS A 380 11.18 19.53 -30.70
CA HIS A 380 11.22 19.63 -32.16
C HIS A 380 11.59 18.26 -32.76
N PRO A 381 10.95 17.79 -33.84
CA PRO A 381 11.26 16.48 -34.46
C PRO A 381 12.74 16.29 -34.86
N LYS A 382 13.46 17.35 -35.22
CA LYS A 382 14.89 17.28 -35.55
C LYS A 382 15.78 16.93 -34.34
N GLU A 383 15.38 17.28 -33.13
CA GLU A 383 16.11 16.91 -31.90
C GLU A 383 16.10 15.38 -31.70
N THR A 384 14.99 14.73 -32.03
CA THR A 384 14.84 13.27 -31.93
C THR A 384 15.48 12.54 -33.10
N LYS A 385 15.35 13.09 -34.33
CA LYS A 385 15.86 12.47 -35.56
C LYS A 385 17.34 12.75 -35.80
N GLY A 386 17.90 13.82 -35.25
CA GLY A 386 19.17 14.42 -35.60
C GLY A 386 19.00 15.57 -36.59
N HIS A 387 19.72 16.66 -36.41
CA HIS A 387 19.66 17.86 -37.26
C HIS A 387 20.10 17.60 -38.70
N ASP A 388 20.95 16.57 -38.91
CA ASP A 388 21.48 16.10 -40.18
C ASP A 388 20.56 15.07 -40.90
N TYR A 389 19.38 14.80 -40.35
CA TYR A 389 18.45 13.85 -40.96
C TYR A 389 17.66 14.48 -42.11
N HIS A 390 18.04 14.13 -43.36
CA HIS A 390 17.44 14.62 -44.61
C HIS A 390 17.02 13.46 -45.54
N VAL A 391 16.83 12.25 -45.01
CA VAL A 391 16.51 11.05 -45.79
C VAL A 391 15.12 11.18 -46.41
N THR A 392 15.03 10.87 -47.72
CA THR A 392 13.77 10.68 -48.43
C THR A 392 13.53 9.22 -48.68
N ILE A 393 12.42 8.69 -48.18
CA ILE A 393 11.98 7.31 -48.39
C ILE A 393 10.61 7.40 -49.08
N ALA A 394 10.51 6.90 -50.32
CA ALA A 394 9.21 6.79 -51.00
C ALA A 394 8.32 5.78 -50.24
N ALA A 395 7.02 6.04 -50.23
CA ALA A 395 6.06 5.05 -49.74
C ALA A 395 6.18 3.80 -50.61
N SER A 396 6.34 2.60 -49.99
CA SER A 396 6.21 1.35 -50.71
C SER A 396 4.78 1.26 -51.24
N ASN A 397 4.62 0.93 -52.53
CA ASN A 397 3.29 0.67 -53.14
C ASN A 397 2.65 -0.47 -52.33
N CYS A 398 1.60 -0.22 -51.60
CA CYS A 398 0.82 -1.25 -50.89
C CYS A 398 0.15 -2.27 -51.84
N CYS A 399 0.20 -2.00 -53.15
CA CYS A 399 -0.47 -2.80 -54.19
C CYS A 399 0.41 -3.85 -54.87
N ASP A 400 1.71 -3.98 -54.50
CA ASP A 400 2.63 -4.91 -55.17
C ASP A 400 2.76 -6.30 -54.54
N SER A 401 1.98 -6.63 -53.50
CA SER A 401 1.89 -8.03 -53.02
C SER A 401 0.55 -8.58 -53.51
N GLY A 402 0.63 -9.41 -54.59
CA GLY A 402 -0.51 -10.12 -55.17
C GLY A 402 -1.20 -11.10 -54.23
N ALA A 403 -2.03 -10.57 -53.33
CA ALA A 403 -3.03 -11.32 -52.58
C ALA A 403 -4.19 -10.36 -52.29
N GLY A 404 -5.31 -10.57 -53.00
CA GLY A 404 -6.68 -10.23 -52.71
C GLY A 404 -7.02 -8.82 -52.20
N ALA A 405 -7.81 -8.12 -53.01
CA ALA A 405 -8.55 -6.94 -52.69
C ALA A 405 -9.02 -6.84 -51.24
N ASP A 406 -8.57 -5.76 -50.55
CA ASP A 406 -9.31 -4.97 -49.59
C ASP A 406 -8.35 -3.97 -48.87
N CYS A 407 -7.82 -3.05 -49.65
CA CYS A 407 -7.09 -1.89 -49.14
C CYS A 407 -7.55 -0.64 -49.89
N CYS A 408 -8.74 -0.17 -49.58
CA CYS A 408 -9.18 1.23 -49.78
C CYS A 408 -10.33 1.52 -48.83
#